data_6511d4628203d2f33c594f3807fc9b14
#
_entry.id   6511d4628203d2f33c594f3807fc9b14
#
_cell.length_a   1.000
_cell.length_b   1.000
_cell.length_c   1.000
_cell.angle_alpha   90.00
_cell.angle_beta   90.00
_cell.angle_gamma   90.00
#
_symmetry.space_group_name_H-M   'P 1'
#
loop_
_entity.id
_entity.type
_entity.pdbx_description
1 polymer ?
#
loop_
_entity_poly.entity_id
_entity_poly.type
_entity_poly.pdbx_seq_one_letter_code
_entity_poly.pdbx_strand_id
1 'polypeptide(L)'
;LVNVLQRTEIRNAGKYGIRCDSTEYSENVRRLDMYRCIIHNCKGAGLVSYNANIRLRYCQLSNTQSDCLAVYGGKADVNKCTFAQFYPFVGGRGAALRFSNILPLYGMKCDSSIVTGYDEDVVMGVVVDTVNAYNYQFSNTLLRTPYVEDSDTVAFHKVIWESAKDSIQGKKHFRLIDEDNLKYDFHLASLSTAKGLGCY
;
A
#
# COMPACT_ATOMS: atom_id res chain seq x y z
N LEU A 1 2.07 -3.38 24.17
CA LEU A 1 0.70 -2.91 23.93
C LEU A 1 0.44 -2.99 22.42
N VAL A 2 -0.63 -3.64 22.00
CA VAL A 2 -1.07 -3.74 20.58
C VAL A 2 -2.24 -2.81 20.40
N ASN A 3 -2.19 -1.95 19.38
CA ASN A 3 -3.35 -1.18 18.95
C ASN A 3 -4.12 -2.00 17.90
N VAL A 4 -5.39 -2.27 18.15
CA VAL A 4 -6.24 -3.04 17.26
C VAL A 4 -7.34 -2.15 16.71
N LEU A 5 -7.43 -2.06 15.38
CA LEU A 5 -8.50 -1.36 14.67
C LEU A 5 -9.28 -2.37 13.83
N GLN A 6 -10.59 -2.38 14.00
CA GLN A 6 -11.46 -3.27 13.24
C GLN A 6 -12.65 -2.52 12.68
N ARG A 7 -12.94 -2.72 11.38
CA ARG A 7 -14.10 -2.13 10.69
C ARG A 7 -14.21 -0.61 10.92
N THR A 8 -13.05 0.05 10.90
CA THR A 8 -12.93 1.48 11.17
C THR A 8 -12.68 2.22 9.87
N GLU A 9 -13.39 3.31 9.67
CA GLU A 9 -13.15 4.26 8.58
C GLU A 9 -12.47 5.51 9.14
N ILE A 10 -11.34 5.90 8.50
CA ILE A 10 -10.60 7.13 8.79
C ILE A 10 -10.52 7.92 7.48
N ARG A 11 -11.02 9.14 7.49
CA ARG A 11 -11.05 9.99 6.31
C ARG A 11 -10.75 11.45 6.61
N ASN A 12 -10.33 12.16 5.56
CA ASN A 12 -10.14 13.62 5.59
C ASN A 12 -9.16 14.08 6.67
N ALA A 13 -8.17 13.26 7.04
CA ALA A 13 -7.16 13.66 8.00
C ALA A 13 -6.27 14.78 7.42
N GLY A 14 -5.96 15.79 8.23
CA GLY A 14 -5.18 16.95 7.82
C GLY A 14 -3.70 16.63 7.55
N LYS A 15 -3.17 15.54 8.08
CA LYS A 15 -1.79 15.09 7.87
C LYS A 15 -1.74 13.60 7.58
N TYR A 16 -1.84 12.74 8.57
CA TYR A 16 -1.85 11.28 8.42
C TYR A 16 -3.17 10.70 8.88
N GLY A 17 -3.67 9.69 8.19
CA GLY A 17 -4.78 8.90 8.74
C GLY A 17 -4.34 8.20 10.01
N ILE A 18 -3.21 7.49 9.94
CA ILE A 18 -2.53 6.87 11.09
C ILE A 18 -1.03 7.11 10.98
N ARG A 19 -0.40 7.39 12.12
CA ARG A 19 1.04 7.32 12.28
C ARG A 19 1.39 6.34 13.39
N CYS A 20 2.23 5.36 13.07
CA CYS A 20 2.64 4.30 13.98
C CYS A 20 4.16 4.29 14.11
N ASP A 21 4.67 4.83 15.21
CA ASP A 21 6.10 4.92 15.47
C ASP A 21 6.50 3.93 16.57
N SER A 22 7.69 3.37 16.46
CA SER A 22 8.33 2.63 17.54
C SER A 22 9.78 3.08 17.69
N THR A 23 10.20 3.38 18.91
CA THR A 23 11.59 3.72 19.21
C THR A 23 12.50 2.51 19.04
N GLU A 24 11.98 1.32 19.38
CA GLU A 24 12.69 0.05 19.24
C GLU A 24 11.82 -0.95 18.48
N TYR A 25 12.41 -1.62 17.51
CA TYR A 25 11.76 -2.72 16.83
C TYR A 25 11.70 -3.95 17.73
N SER A 26 10.57 -4.62 17.72
CA SER A 26 10.42 -5.95 18.35
C SER A 26 9.57 -6.83 17.45
N GLU A 27 10.10 -7.99 17.09
CA GLU A 27 9.35 -8.97 16.30
C GLU A 27 8.14 -9.53 17.05
N ASN A 28 8.25 -9.65 18.37
CA ASN A 28 7.22 -10.20 19.23
C ASN A 28 6.14 -9.19 19.63
N VAL A 29 6.38 -7.90 19.40
CA VAL A 29 5.43 -6.84 19.77
C VAL A 29 4.84 -6.19 18.53
N ARG A 30 3.63 -6.59 18.17
CA ARG A 30 2.87 -5.91 17.12
C ARG A 30 2.32 -4.61 17.65
N ARG A 31 2.67 -3.51 16.99
CA ARG A 31 2.23 -2.17 17.40
C ARG A 31 0.87 -1.79 16.86
N LEU A 32 0.53 -2.30 15.65
CA LEU A 32 -0.74 -2.03 15.01
C LEU A 32 -1.25 -3.29 14.31
N ASP A 33 -2.51 -3.63 14.54
CA ASP A 33 -3.24 -4.69 13.83
C ASP A 33 -4.54 -4.12 13.28
N MET A 34 -4.67 -4.08 11.95
CA MET A 34 -5.85 -3.54 11.27
C MET A 34 -6.59 -4.65 10.52
N TYR A 35 -7.91 -4.68 10.69
CA TYR A 35 -8.76 -5.64 10.03
C TYR A 35 -10.03 -4.98 9.48
N ARG A 36 -10.23 -5.10 8.15
CA ARG A 36 -11.38 -4.50 7.45
C ARG A 36 -11.53 -3.00 7.72
N CYS A 37 -10.43 -2.27 7.68
CA CYS A 37 -10.42 -0.83 7.85
C CYS A 37 -10.29 -0.11 6.50
N ILE A 38 -10.82 1.10 6.43
CA ILE A 38 -10.72 1.99 5.27
C ILE A 38 -10.04 3.28 5.71
N ILE A 39 -8.99 3.70 5.00
CA ILE A 39 -8.35 5.01 5.18
C ILE A 39 -8.34 5.71 3.83
N HIS A 40 -8.90 6.92 3.78
CA HIS A 40 -8.94 7.64 2.50
C HIS A 40 -8.98 9.17 2.64
N ASN A 41 -8.67 9.85 1.53
CA ASN A 41 -8.77 11.31 1.41
C ASN A 41 -7.97 12.09 2.47
N CYS A 42 -6.79 11.60 2.84
CA CYS A 42 -5.90 12.31 3.77
C CYS A 42 -5.02 13.30 3.02
N LYS A 43 -4.75 14.49 3.62
CA LYS A 43 -3.83 15.50 3.06
C LYS A 43 -2.36 15.10 3.14
N GLY A 44 -2.02 14.09 3.92
CA GLY A 44 -0.71 13.46 3.96
C GLY A 44 -0.84 12.01 3.57
N ALA A 45 -0.13 11.12 4.24
CA ALA A 45 -0.23 9.69 3.99
C ALA A 45 -1.44 9.05 4.69
N GLY A 46 -1.93 7.94 4.13
CA GLY A 46 -2.97 7.15 4.78
C GLY A 46 -2.46 6.52 6.07
N LEU A 47 -1.45 5.68 5.96
CA LEU A 47 -0.74 5.08 7.10
C LEU A 47 0.76 5.25 6.92
N VAL A 48 1.42 5.77 7.93
CA VAL A 48 2.89 5.83 8.03
C VAL A 48 3.35 4.98 9.20
N SER A 49 4.33 4.12 8.96
CA SER A 49 4.97 3.27 9.97
C SER A 49 6.47 3.53 10.04
N TYR A 50 6.98 3.85 11.22
CA TYR A 50 8.41 3.98 11.50
C TYR A 50 8.84 2.90 12.49
N ASN A 51 9.76 2.04 12.08
CA ASN A 51 10.37 0.99 12.92
C ASN A 51 9.36 0.14 13.71
N ALA A 52 8.13 0.04 13.25
CA ALA A 52 7.07 -0.68 13.94
C ALA A 52 6.79 -2.03 13.27
N ASN A 53 6.25 -2.97 14.05
CA ASN A 53 5.68 -4.21 13.54
C ASN A 53 4.17 -3.98 13.36
N ILE A 54 3.71 -3.96 12.10
CA ILE A 54 2.32 -3.72 11.74
C ILE A 54 1.73 -4.87 10.93
N ARG A 55 0.41 -5.05 11.03
CA ARG A 55 -0.33 -6.00 10.21
C ARG A 55 -1.61 -5.37 9.68
N LEU A 56 -1.86 -5.52 8.38
CA LEU A 56 -3.06 -5.08 7.70
C LEU A 56 -3.72 -6.27 7.00
N ARG A 57 -5.00 -6.48 7.25
CA ARG A 57 -5.78 -7.53 6.61
C ARG A 57 -7.13 -7.02 6.12
N TYR A 58 -7.43 -7.24 4.84
CA TYR A 58 -8.68 -6.79 4.20
C TYR A 58 -8.88 -5.28 4.35
N CYS A 59 -7.83 -4.48 4.26
CA CYS A 59 -7.90 -3.04 4.41
C CYS A 59 -7.83 -2.33 3.05
N GLN A 60 -8.49 -1.19 2.96
CA GLN A 60 -8.37 -0.26 1.83
C GLN A 60 -7.68 1.01 2.30
N LEU A 61 -6.62 1.42 1.61
CA LEU A 61 -5.98 2.72 1.76
C LEU A 61 -5.98 3.39 0.39
N SER A 62 -6.64 4.55 0.27
CA SER A 62 -6.87 5.14 -1.04
C SER A 62 -6.91 6.67 -1.02
N ASN A 63 -6.61 7.25 -2.18
CA ASN A 63 -6.80 8.69 -2.44
C ASN A 63 -6.18 9.58 -1.36
N THR A 64 -4.88 9.45 -1.12
CA THR A 64 -4.14 10.30 -0.20
C THR A 64 -3.23 11.24 -0.98
N GLN A 65 -2.98 12.45 -0.49
CA GLN A 65 -2.11 13.40 -1.18
C GLN A 65 -0.65 12.91 -1.23
N SER A 66 -0.20 12.24 -0.14
CA SER A 66 1.07 11.53 -0.10
C SER A 66 0.85 10.03 -0.31
N ASP A 67 1.65 9.18 0.30
CA ASP A 67 1.57 7.72 0.10
C ASP A 67 0.32 7.11 0.75
N CYS A 68 -0.32 6.12 0.13
CA CYS A 68 -1.39 5.40 0.79
C CYS A 68 -0.85 4.61 2.00
N LEU A 69 0.22 3.84 1.79
CA LEU A 69 0.99 3.19 2.84
C LEU A 69 2.47 3.54 2.70
N ALA A 70 3.09 4.03 3.77
CA ALA A 70 4.54 4.25 3.85
C ALA A 70 5.14 3.47 5.03
N VAL A 71 6.18 2.67 4.76
CA VAL A 71 6.89 1.85 5.73
C VAL A 71 8.37 2.23 5.74
N TYR A 72 8.82 2.79 6.84
CA TYR A 72 10.20 3.23 7.05
C TYR A 72 10.87 2.35 8.11
N GLY A 73 11.40 1.20 7.68
CA GLY A 73 11.94 0.17 8.57
C GLY A 73 10.88 -0.63 9.34
N GLY A 74 11.34 -1.52 10.21
CA GLY A 74 10.46 -2.40 10.98
C GLY A 74 9.92 -3.58 10.15
N LYS A 75 8.65 -3.94 10.37
CA LYS A 75 7.99 -5.05 9.67
C LYS A 75 6.55 -4.71 9.34
N ALA A 76 6.14 -5.00 8.13
CA ALA A 76 4.75 -4.87 7.69
C ALA A 76 4.27 -6.18 7.04
N ASP A 77 3.22 -6.77 7.61
CA ASP A 77 2.52 -7.92 7.05
C ASP A 77 1.19 -7.44 6.46
N VAL A 78 1.07 -7.47 5.14
CA VAL A 78 -0.11 -7.02 4.38
C VAL A 78 -0.74 -8.21 3.68
N ASN A 79 -2.02 -8.43 3.91
CA ASN A 79 -2.73 -9.52 3.25
C ASN A 79 -4.14 -9.07 2.82
N LYS A 80 -4.49 -9.36 1.57
CA LYS A 80 -5.78 -9.01 0.97
C LYS A 80 -6.15 -7.55 1.19
N CYS A 81 -5.22 -6.64 0.88
CA CYS A 81 -5.43 -5.20 0.97
C CYS A 81 -5.48 -4.54 -0.41
N THR A 82 -6.12 -3.40 -0.47
CA THR A 82 -6.17 -2.56 -1.68
C THR A 82 -5.55 -1.21 -1.38
N PHE A 83 -4.45 -0.91 -2.06
CA PHE A 83 -3.81 0.41 -2.08
C PHE A 83 -4.10 1.05 -3.43
N ALA A 84 -4.91 2.11 -3.44
CA ALA A 84 -5.43 2.70 -4.67
C ALA A 84 -5.21 4.23 -4.70
N GLN A 85 -4.17 4.66 -5.43
CA GLN A 85 -3.75 6.04 -5.47
C GLN A 85 -4.33 6.80 -6.67
N PHE A 86 -5.53 7.33 -6.49
CA PHE A 86 -6.23 8.17 -7.46
C PHE A 86 -6.54 9.57 -6.93
N TYR A 87 -5.69 10.13 -6.06
CA TYR A 87 -5.90 11.46 -5.49
C TYR A 87 -5.94 12.53 -6.58
N PRO A 88 -7.05 13.27 -6.75
CA PRO A 88 -7.28 14.06 -7.96
C PRO A 88 -6.70 15.48 -7.93
N PHE A 89 -6.35 16.00 -6.75
CA PHE A 89 -6.13 17.44 -6.58
C PHE A 89 -4.72 17.93 -6.83
N VAL A 90 -3.74 17.07 -7.04
CA VAL A 90 -2.34 17.48 -7.19
C VAL A 90 -1.62 16.66 -8.24
N GLY A 91 -0.82 17.32 -9.06
CA GLY A 91 0.03 16.66 -10.04
C GLY A 91 1.27 15.96 -9.45
N GLY A 92 1.48 16.00 -8.16
CA GLY A 92 2.61 15.35 -7.47
C GLY A 92 2.12 14.49 -6.30
N ARG A 93 1.21 13.53 -6.61
CA ARG A 93 0.72 12.58 -5.62
C ARG A 93 1.81 11.60 -5.19
N GLY A 94 1.70 11.08 -3.96
CA GLY A 94 2.59 10.03 -3.47
C GLY A 94 2.31 8.66 -4.09
N ALA A 95 3.06 7.66 -3.68
CA ALA A 95 2.90 6.28 -4.12
C ALA A 95 1.67 5.60 -3.47
N ALA A 96 1.17 4.54 -4.09
CA ALA A 96 0.23 3.66 -3.40
C ALA A 96 0.91 2.88 -2.27
N LEU A 97 2.16 2.47 -2.50
CA LEU A 97 2.99 1.79 -1.53
C LEU A 97 4.43 2.32 -1.59
N ARG A 98 4.93 2.81 -0.47
CA ARG A 98 6.35 3.16 -0.29
C ARG A 98 6.95 2.35 0.83
N PHE A 99 8.19 1.87 0.65
CA PHE A 99 8.96 1.23 1.71
C PHE A 99 10.45 1.55 1.56
N SER A 100 11.14 1.71 2.68
CA SER A 100 12.57 1.96 2.67
C SER A 100 13.27 1.43 3.93
N ASN A 101 14.58 1.30 3.84
CA ASN A 101 15.43 0.87 4.95
C ASN A 101 16.23 2.02 5.59
N ILE A 102 15.65 3.21 5.68
CA ILE A 102 16.23 4.28 6.50
C ILE A 102 16.41 3.84 7.96
N LEU A 103 15.58 2.91 8.41
CA LEU A 103 15.75 2.06 9.59
C LEU A 103 15.69 0.62 9.09
N PRO A 104 16.28 -0.39 9.77
CA PRO A 104 16.29 -1.76 9.30
C PRO A 104 14.89 -2.26 8.93
N LEU A 105 14.70 -2.62 7.67
CA LEU A 105 13.45 -3.21 7.17
C LEU A 105 13.54 -4.73 7.27
N TYR A 106 13.02 -5.28 8.36
CA TYR A 106 13.08 -6.71 8.63
C TYR A 106 12.10 -7.53 7.78
N GLY A 107 11.07 -6.88 7.24
CA GLY A 107 10.18 -7.51 6.26
C GLY A 107 9.03 -6.60 5.83
N MET A 108 8.91 -6.38 4.53
CA MET A 108 7.70 -5.85 3.89
C MET A 108 7.06 -6.99 3.11
N LYS A 109 6.05 -7.65 3.69
CA LYS A 109 5.34 -8.76 3.03
C LYS A 109 3.98 -8.28 2.56
N CYS A 110 3.72 -8.46 1.26
CA CYS A 110 2.45 -8.10 0.65
C CYS A 110 1.91 -9.30 -0.13
N ASP A 111 0.82 -9.87 0.35
CA ASP A 111 0.22 -11.05 -0.24
C ASP A 111 -1.23 -10.81 -0.65
N SER A 112 -1.64 -11.42 -1.76
CA SER A 112 -3.02 -11.43 -2.28
C SER A 112 -3.65 -10.04 -2.36
N SER A 113 -2.87 -9.02 -2.67
CA SER A 113 -3.23 -7.60 -2.56
C SER A 113 -3.24 -6.90 -3.92
N ILE A 114 -3.76 -5.70 -3.95
CA ILE A 114 -3.77 -4.82 -5.14
C ILE A 114 -3.05 -3.53 -4.78
N VAL A 115 -2.01 -3.19 -5.55
CA VAL A 115 -1.30 -1.91 -5.44
C VAL A 115 -1.38 -1.22 -6.79
N THR A 116 -2.23 -0.22 -6.91
CA THR A 116 -2.54 0.43 -8.18
C THR A 116 -2.81 1.92 -8.00
N GLY A 117 -2.94 2.64 -9.09
CA GLY A 117 -3.19 4.06 -9.06
C GLY A 117 -3.25 4.69 -10.44
N TYR A 118 -3.22 6.01 -10.44
CA TYR A 118 -3.25 6.81 -11.64
C TYR A 118 -1.94 6.69 -12.44
N ASP A 119 -0.80 6.86 -11.75
CA ASP A 119 0.51 6.87 -12.38
C ASP A 119 0.94 5.46 -12.80
N GLU A 120 1.88 5.37 -13.74
CA GLU A 120 2.39 4.10 -14.27
C GLU A 120 3.25 3.34 -13.26
N ASP A 121 3.81 4.04 -12.29
CA ASP A 121 4.61 3.49 -11.19
C ASP A 121 4.13 4.05 -9.85
N VAL A 122 3.51 3.20 -9.06
CA VAL A 122 2.97 3.57 -7.75
C VAL A 122 3.53 2.71 -6.61
N VAL A 123 4.61 1.96 -6.89
CA VAL A 123 5.32 1.14 -5.90
C VAL A 123 6.75 1.64 -5.77
N MET A 124 7.10 2.19 -4.62
CA MET A 124 8.41 2.79 -4.39
C MET A 124 9.16 2.08 -3.28
N GLY A 125 10.09 1.21 -3.68
CA GLY A 125 11.10 0.61 -2.80
C GLY A 125 12.40 1.40 -2.88
N VAL A 126 12.92 1.87 -1.74
CA VAL A 126 14.11 2.72 -1.70
C VAL A 126 15.14 2.17 -0.71
N VAL A 127 16.32 1.84 -1.21
CA VAL A 127 17.49 1.56 -0.37
C VAL A 127 18.12 2.89 0.02
N VAL A 128 18.07 3.23 1.30
CA VAL A 128 18.65 4.46 1.86
C VAL A 128 19.97 4.16 2.53
N ASP A 129 20.07 3.03 3.22
CA ASP A 129 21.26 2.61 3.95
C ASP A 129 21.64 1.19 3.51
N THR A 130 22.86 1.01 3.03
CA THR A 130 23.38 -0.27 2.52
C THR A 130 23.72 -1.27 3.65
N VAL A 131 23.82 -0.82 4.88
CA VAL A 131 24.09 -1.67 6.06
C VAL A 131 22.81 -2.21 6.67
N ASN A 132 21.74 -1.43 6.62
CA ASN A 132 20.45 -1.83 7.15
C ASN A 132 19.80 -2.95 6.33
N ALA A 133 19.17 -3.91 7.01
CA ALA A 133 18.35 -4.93 6.35
C ALA A 133 17.30 -4.30 5.42
N TYR A 134 17.13 -4.89 4.24
CA TYR A 134 16.13 -4.49 3.25
C TYR A 134 15.41 -5.72 2.68
N ASN A 135 14.50 -6.26 3.48
CA ASN A 135 13.77 -7.49 3.14
C ASN A 135 12.34 -7.17 2.72
N TYR A 136 11.96 -7.63 1.54
CA TYR A 136 10.59 -7.49 1.05
C TYR A 136 10.17 -8.72 0.24
N GLN A 137 8.85 -8.93 0.17
CA GLN A 137 8.27 -10.02 -0.61
C GLN A 137 6.85 -9.64 -1.06
N PHE A 138 6.59 -9.86 -2.34
CA PHE A 138 5.27 -9.73 -2.96
C PHE A 138 4.83 -11.10 -3.47
N SER A 139 3.64 -11.54 -3.05
CA SER A 139 3.09 -12.84 -3.45
C SER A 139 1.64 -12.69 -3.91
N ASN A 140 1.28 -13.32 -5.03
CA ASN A 140 -0.09 -13.29 -5.54
C ASN A 140 -0.69 -11.86 -5.58
N THR A 141 0.08 -10.87 -5.97
CA THR A 141 -0.26 -9.45 -5.83
C THR A 141 -0.25 -8.77 -7.19
N LEU A 142 -1.20 -7.87 -7.43
CA LEU A 142 -1.14 -6.97 -8.58
C LEU A 142 -0.34 -5.73 -8.21
N LEU A 143 0.72 -5.45 -8.97
CA LEU A 143 1.58 -4.29 -8.80
C LEU A 143 1.57 -3.41 -10.05
N ARG A 144 1.15 -2.16 -9.90
CA ARG A 144 1.28 -1.15 -10.95
C ARG A 144 2.63 -0.46 -10.83
N THR A 145 3.62 -1.07 -11.47
CA THR A 145 5.02 -0.65 -11.53
C THR A 145 5.68 -1.31 -12.72
N PRO A 146 6.75 -0.75 -13.31
CA PRO A 146 7.54 -1.43 -14.33
C PRO A 146 7.97 -2.83 -13.89
N TYR A 147 8.00 -3.76 -14.82
CA TYR A 147 8.50 -5.10 -14.56
C TYR A 147 9.95 -5.04 -14.06
N VAL A 148 10.21 -5.68 -12.96
CA VAL A 148 11.58 -5.84 -12.43
C VAL A 148 12.14 -7.13 -12.99
N GLU A 149 13.13 -7.02 -13.86
CA GLU A 149 13.95 -8.17 -14.29
C GLU A 149 14.77 -8.62 -13.09
N ASP A 150 14.32 -9.68 -12.46
CA ASP A 150 14.94 -10.13 -11.24
C ASP A 150 15.44 -11.53 -11.34
N SER A 151 16.68 -11.70 -10.91
CA SER A 151 17.25 -12.97 -10.51
C SER A 151 16.66 -13.46 -9.16
N ASP A 152 15.94 -12.63 -8.43
CA ASP A 152 15.41 -12.92 -7.10
C ASP A 152 13.92 -13.29 -7.14
N THR A 153 13.62 -14.50 -7.58
CA THR A 153 12.28 -15.08 -7.55
C THR A 153 11.67 -15.21 -6.14
N VAL A 154 12.46 -14.99 -5.10
CA VAL A 154 12.01 -15.02 -3.71
C VAL A 154 11.26 -13.75 -3.35
N ALA A 155 11.69 -12.59 -3.89
CA ALA A 155 11.03 -11.31 -3.62
C ALA A 155 9.70 -11.17 -4.36
N PHE A 156 9.55 -11.78 -5.53
CA PHE A 156 8.34 -11.68 -6.35
C PHE A 156 7.81 -13.06 -6.75
N HIS A 157 6.66 -13.46 -6.20
CA HIS A 157 6.03 -14.74 -6.48
C HIS A 157 4.60 -14.57 -6.99
N LYS A 158 4.34 -15.02 -8.23
CA LYS A 158 3.02 -14.90 -8.90
C LYS A 158 2.48 -13.46 -8.88
N VAL A 159 3.34 -12.51 -9.21
CA VAL A 159 2.96 -11.09 -9.31
C VAL A 159 2.34 -10.82 -10.66
N ILE A 160 1.22 -10.10 -10.68
CA ILE A 160 0.63 -9.51 -11.89
C ILE A 160 1.22 -8.11 -12.04
N TRP A 161 2.11 -7.96 -13.01
CA TRP A 161 2.74 -6.69 -13.32
C TRP A 161 1.86 -5.87 -14.23
N GLU A 162 1.65 -4.63 -13.87
CA GLU A 162 0.88 -3.69 -14.67
C GLU A 162 1.60 -2.35 -14.72
N SER A 163 2.31 -2.13 -15.82
CA SER A 163 2.94 -0.85 -16.12
C SER A 163 2.47 -0.42 -17.51
N ALA A 164 1.68 0.62 -17.53
CA ALA A 164 1.29 1.27 -18.77
C ALA A 164 1.20 2.77 -18.52
N LYS A 165 1.64 3.56 -19.49
CA LYS A 165 1.51 5.03 -19.45
C LYS A 165 0.06 5.49 -19.42
N ASP A 166 -0.85 4.58 -19.70
CA ASP A 166 -2.28 4.82 -19.70
C ASP A 166 -2.91 4.68 -18.31
N SER A 167 -3.38 5.77 -17.74
CA SER A 167 -4.07 5.82 -16.45
C SER A 167 -5.36 4.97 -16.41
N ILE A 168 -5.94 4.66 -17.57
CA ILE A 168 -7.13 3.80 -17.68
C ILE A 168 -6.85 2.41 -17.13
N GLN A 169 -5.63 1.93 -17.27
CA GLN A 169 -5.25 0.58 -16.80
C GLN A 169 -5.51 0.38 -15.31
N GLY A 170 -5.10 1.32 -14.47
CA GLY A 170 -5.35 1.22 -13.03
C GLY A 170 -6.82 1.35 -12.66
N LYS A 171 -7.56 2.22 -13.37
CA LYS A 171 -8.99 2.47 -13.12
C LYS A 171 -9.88 1.27 -13.48
N LYS A 172 -9.53 0.51 -14.51
CA LYS A 172 -10.34 -0.63 -15.02
C LYS A 172 -10.58 -1.74 -14.01
N HIS A 173 -9.76 -1.81 -12.96
CA HIS A 173 -9.94 -2.82 -11.91
C HIS A 173 -11.15 -2.58 -11.05
N PHE A 174 -11.65 -1.35 -10.98
CA PHE A 174 -12.69 -0.93 -10.06
C PHE A 174 -14.00 -0.60 -10.79
N ARG A 175 -15.11 -0.68 -10.08
CA ARG A 175 -16.44 -0.38 -10.63
C ARG A 175 -16.57 1.08 -11.02
N LEU A 176 -15.98 1.98 -10.23
CA LEU A 176 -16.06 3.42 -10.51
C LEU A 176 -14.83 4.14 -9.96
N ILE A 177 -14.16 4.87 -10.85
CA ILE A 177 -13.16 5.88 -10.51
C ILE A 177 -13.51 7.13 -11.31
N ASP A 178 -14.26 8.03 -10.70
CA ASP A 178 -14.70 9.31 -11.27
C ASP A 178 -14.05 10.45 -10.46
N GLU A 179 -12.91 10.90 -10.95
CA GLU A 179 -12.09 11.92 -10.29
C GLU A 179 -12.74 13.30 -10.39
N ASP A 180 -13.47 13.58 -11.45
CA ASP A 180 -14.12 14.88 -11.68
C ASP A 180 -15.26 15.13 -10.70
N ASN A 181 -16.03 14.08 -10.39
CA ASN A 181 -17.14 14.14 -9.45
C ASN A 181 -16.79 13.59 -8.06
N LEU A 182 -15.53 13.18 -7.82
CA LEU A 182 -15.03 12.62 -6.57
C LEU A 182 -15.80 11.38 -6.11
N LYS A 183 -16.22 10.54 -7.06
CA LYS A 183 -16.97 9.31 -6.80
C LYS A 183 -16.08 8.10 -7.03
N TYR A 184 -15.97 7.28 -6.02
CA TYR A 184 -15.11 6.10 -6.03
C TYR A 184 -15.85 4.88 -5.49
N ASP A 185 -15.82 3.79 -6.26
CA ASP A 185 -16.23 2.45 -5.84
C ASP A 185 -15.09 1.48 -6.11
N PHE A 186 -14.34 1.15 -5.07
CA PHE A 186 -13.18 0.25 -5.15
C PHE A 186 -13.55 -1.24 -5.14
N HIS A 187 -14.82 -1.60 -5.24
CA HIS A 187 -15.18 -2.98 -5.55
C HIS A 187 -14.68 -3.35 -6.94
N LEU A 188 -14.26 -4.60 -7.11
CA LEU A 188 -13.71 -5.03 -8.38
C LEU A 188 -14.77 -5.05 -9.49
N ALA A 189 -14.39 -4.54 -10.64
CA ALA A 189 -15.18 -4.65 -11.86
C ALA A 189 -15.25 -6.11 -12.34
N SER A 190 -16.32 -6.45 -13.06
CA SER A 190 -16.55 -7.82 -13.54
C SER A 190 -15.44 -8.35 -14.45
N LEU A 191 -14.74 -7.47 -15.18
CA LEU A 191 -13.66 -7.82 -16.10
C LEU A 191 -12.27 -7.60 -15.51
N SER A 192 -12.17 -7.27 -14.21
CA SER A 192 -10.87 -7.07 -13.57
C SER A 192 -10.04 -8.35 -13.58
N THR A 193 -8.76 -8.22 -13.93
CA THR A 193 -7.76 -9.29 -13.80
C THR A 193 -7.32 -9.51 -12.34
N ALA A 194 -7.69 -8.60 -11.43
CA ALA A 194 -7.38 -8.66 -10.01
C ALA A 194 -8.41 -9.45 -9.19
N LYS A 195 -9.27 -10.25 -9.81
CA LYS A 195 -10.26 -11.07 -9.10
C LYS A 195 -9.59 -12.01 -8.09
N GLY A 196 -10.13 -12.02 -6.87
CA GLY A 196 -9.59 -12.80 -5.76
C GLY A 196 -8.47 -12.11 -4.98
N LEU A 197 -8.02 -10.95 -5.47
CA LEU A 197 -7.05 -10.08 -4.81
C LEU A 197 -7.75 -8.92 -4.08
N GLY A 198 -6.98 -8.23 -3.21
CA GLY A 198 -7.48 -7.05 -2.51
C GLY A 198 -8.49 -7.38 -1.41
N CYS A 199 -9.17 -6.34 -0.95
CA CYS A 199 -10.07 -6.40 0.22
C CYS A 199 -11.55 -6.62 -0.14
N TYR A 200 -11.89 -6.65 -1.45
CA TYR A 200 -13.27 -6.80 -1.94
C TYR A 200 -13.43 -7.94 -2.94
#